data_757e359f03bb40a8aad18d94eeda04d4
#
_entry.id   757e359f03bb40a8aad18d94eeda04d4
#
_cell.length_a   1.000
_cell.length_b   1.000
_cell.length_c   1.000
_cell.angle_alpha   90.00
_cell.angle_beta   90.00
_cell.angle_gamma   90.00
#
_symmetry.space_group_name_H-M   'P 1'
#
loop_
_entity.id
_entity.type
_entity.pdbx_description
1 polymer ?
#
loop_
_entity_poly.entity_id
_entity_poly.type
_entity_poly.pdbx_seq_one_letter_code
_entity_poly.pdbx_strand_id
1 'polypeptide(L)'
;MNKSAPNGPTISFDEFGPLEIRPQPGQSYCHTDRPKRLPATYRRNHGVQHWLAFYDVHQKKLWGYVRPRKRHQEFLEALKLLRKRYPKNQRIHLILDNFSPHRKVKVLRFCRQNNIHMIWTPTNASWLNPIECQFTHVKEFVIRGTNYQNHNELKIALNRYVKYRNKQTQQK
;
A
#
# COMPACT_ATOMS: atom_id res chain seq x y z
N MET A 1 2.01 -23.75 9.48
CA MET A 1 3.45 -23.78 9.19
C MET A 1 3.79 -22.54 8.35
N ASN A 2 4.63 -21.62 8.87
CA ASN A 2 5.09 -20.47 8.14
C ASN A 2 6.02 -20.93 7.01
N LYS A 3 5.54 -20.88 5.76
CA LYS A 3 6.39 -21.06 4.58
C LYS A 3 7.28 -19.82 4.41
N SER A 4 8.35 -19.72 5.20
CA SER A 4 9.41 -18.78 4.88
C SER A 4 10.18 -19.33 3.68
N ALA A 5 10.43 -18.47 2.67
CA ALA A 5 11.36 -18.85 1.60
C ALA A 5 12.72 -19.20 2.22
N PRO A 6 13.46 -20.17 1.70
CA PRO A 6 14.74 -20.63 2.26
C PRO A 6 15.76 -19.50 2.44
N ASN A 7 15.60 -18.38 1.75
CA ASN A 7 16.52 -17.23 1.76
C ASN A 7 15.94 -15.95 2.40
N GLY A 8 14.81 -16.03 3.13
CA GLY A 8 14.16 -14.88 3.76
C GLY A 8 12.87 -14.42 3.05
N PRO A 9 12.12 -13.45 3.65
CA PRO A 9 10.87 -12.97 3.10
C PRO A 9 11.07 -12.17 1.83
N THR A 10 10.17 -12.37 0.86
CA THR A 10 10.07 -11.54 -0.35
C THR A 10 8.90 -10.59 -0.17
N ILE A 11 9.22 -9.30 -0.10
CA ILE A 11 8.27 -8.23 0.14
C ILE A 11 8.18 -7.38 -1.13
N SER A 12 6.98 -7.17 -1.61
CA SER A 12 6.68 -6.22 -2.67
C SER A 12 6.25 -4.90 -2.03
N PHE A 13 6.74 -3.78 -2.53
CA PHE A 13 6.46 -2.43 -2.03
C PHE A 13 6.01 -1.53 -3.18
N ASP A 14 5.04 -0.66 -2.89
CA ASP A 14 4.65 0.45 -3.78
C ASP A 14 3.81 1.51 -3.05
N GLU A 15 3.57 2.66 -3.69
CA GLU A 15 2.76 3.76 -3.19
C GLU A 15 1.40 3.80 -3.87
N PHE A 16 0.35 3.54 -3.10
CA PHE A 16 -1.03 3.71 -3.57
C PHE A 16 -1.54 5.13 -3.28
N GLY A 17 -1.94 5.84 -4.31
CA GLY A 17 -2.46 7.20 -4.21
C GLY A 17 -2.27 8.02 -5.50
N PRO A 18 -2.68 9.29 -5.50
CA PRO A 18 -3.08 10.10 -4.35
C PRO A 18 -4.42 9.67 -3.74
N LEU A 19 -4.50 9.61 -2.41
CA LEU A 19 -5.72 9.39 -1.65
C LEU A 19 -6.35 10.75 -1.35
N GLU A 20 -7.44 11.04 -2.02
CA GLU A 20 -8.17 12.30 -1.94
C GLU A 20 -9.46 12.14 -1.16
N ILE A 21 -9.86 13.14 -0.39
CA ILE A 21 -11.15 13.22 0.28
C ILE A 21 -12.10 13.98 -0.62
N ARG A 22 -12.81 13.25 -1.44
CA ARG A 22 -13.88 13.72 -2.32
C ARG A 22 -14.81 12.56 -2.64
N PRO A 23 -16.06 12.82 -3.06
CA PRO A 23 -16.93 11.76 -3.57
C PRO A 23 -16.25 11.00 -4.70
N GLN A 24 -16.21 9.69 -4.59
CA GLN A 24 -15.59 8.81 -5.57
C GLN A 24 -16.67 8.16 -6.45
N PRO A 25 -16.53 8.16 -7.78
CA PRO A 25 -17.47 7.49 -8.65
C PRO A 25 -17.53 5.99 -8.31
N GLY A 26 -18.72 5.42 -8.44
CA GLY A 26 -18.92 4.00 -8.13
C GLY A 26 -20.32 3.57 -8.48
N GLN A 27 -20.63 2.32 -8.14
CA GLN A 27 -21.95 1.72 -8.29
C GLN A 27 -22.45 1.34 -6.90
N SER A 28 -23.75 1.53 -6.65
CA SER A 28 -24.41 1.08 -5.42
C SER A 28 -25.84 0.68 -5.72
N TYR A 29 -26.34 -0.30 -4.97
CA TYR A 29 -27.77 -0.60 -4.99
C TYR A 29 -28.54 0.53 -4.30
N CYS A 30 -29.61 0.98 -4.94
CA CYS A 30 -30.50 1.99 -4.40
C CYS A 30 -31.94 1.73 -4.91
N HIS A 31 -32.93 2.36 -4.29
CA HIS A 31 -34.30 2.34 -4.77
C HIS A 31 -34.39 3.01 -6.13
N THR A 32 -35.18 2.44 -7.06
CA THR A 32 -35.33 2.92 -8.47
C THR A 32 -35.70 4.40 -8.54
N ASP A 33 -36.62 4.84 -7.67
CA ASP A 33 -37.12 6.20 -7.65
C ASP A 33 -36.27 7.19 -6.86
N ARG A 34 -35.24 6.71 -6.14
CA ARG A 34 -34.37 7.51 -5.28
C ARG A 34 -32.89 7.13 -5.45
N PRO A 35 -32.30 7.38 -6.62
CA PRO A 35 -30.92 7.07 -6.85
C PRO A 35 -30.01 7.88 -5.89
N LYS A 36 -29.09 7.20 -5.22
CA LYS A 36 -28.10 7.87 -4.35
C LYS A 36 -27.16 8.68 -5.21
N ARG A 37 -27.29 10.00 -5.18
CA ARG A 37 -26.40 10.93 -5.89
C ARG A 37 -25.31 11.40 -4.95
N LEU A 38 -24.04 11.34 -5.38
CA LEU A 38 -22.91 11.93 -4.68
C LEU A 38 -22.69 13.35 -5.22
N PRO A 39 -22.29 14.32 -4.35
CA PRO A 39 -21.94 15.66 -4.82
C PRO A 39 -20.80 15.62 -5.80
N ALA A 40 -20.90 16.34 -6.92
CA ALA A 40 -19.80 16.55 -7.84
C ALA A 40 -18.91 17.69 -7.29
N THR A 41 -17.95 17.37 -6.44
CA THR A 41 -17.02 18.37 -5.91
C THR A 41 -15.62 18.19 -6.49
N TYR A 42 -15.02 19.29 -6.92
CA TYR A 42 -13.65 19.35 -7.45
C TYR A 42 -12.65 19.93 -6.45
N ARG A 43 -13.11 20.31 -5.25
CA ARG A 43 -12.24 20.95 -4.26
C ARG A 43 -11.46 19.89 -3.47
N ARG A 44 -10.14 20.10 -3.34
CA ARG A 44 -9.22 19.25 -2.54
C ARG A 44 -8.93 19.89 -1.18
N ASN A 45 -9.97 20.26 -0.45
CA ASN A 45 -9.84 20.98 0.82
C ASN A 45 -9.02 20.26 1.89
N HIS A 46 -8.89 18.93 1.80
CA HIS A 46 -8.18 18.09 2.77
C HIS A 46 -6.76 17.68 2.31
N GLY A 47 -6.30 18.20 1.16
CA GLY A 47 -5.04 17.76 0.57
C GLY A 47 -5.08 16.29 0.12
N VAL A 48 -3.91 15.70 -0.04
CA VAL A 48 -3.75 14.31 -0.47
C VAL A 48 -2.90 13.53 0.53
N GLN A 49 -3.13 12.22 0.59
CA GLN A 49 -2.25 11.29 1.29
C GLN A 49 -1.84 10.15 0.36
N HIS A 50 -0.86 9.39 0.78
CA HIS A 50 -0.35 8.22 0.06
C HIS A 50 -0.26 7.04 1.03
N TRP A 51 -0.61 5.87 0.56
CA TRP A 51 -0.43 4.64 1.32
C TRP A 51 0.85 3.95 0.87
N LEU A 52 1.86 3.96 1.72
CA LEU A 52 3.12 3.23 1.54
C LEU A 52 2.86 1.78 1.90
N ALA A 53 2.66 0.93 0.91
CA ALA A 53 2.13 -0.40 1.07
C ALA A 53 3.20 -1.48 0.89
N PHE A 54 3.08 -2.55 1.66
CA PHE A 54 3.92 -3.74 1.62
C PHE A 54 3.07 -4.98 1.46
N TYR A 55 3.53 -5.91 0.66
CA TYR A 55 2.91 -7.21 0.46
C TYR A 55 3.95 -8.32 0.59
N ASP A 56 3.80 -9.18 1.60
CA ASP A 56 4.58 -10.40 1.70
C ASP A 56 4.05 -11.42 0.70
N VAL A 57 4.86 -11.73 -0.31
CA VAL A 57 4.46 -12.59 -1.44
C VAL A 57 4.20 -14.02 -0.97
N HIS A 58 4.96 -14.52 0.01
CA HIS A 58 4.84 -15.90 0.48
C HIS A 58 3.72 -16.07 1.52
N GLN A 59 3.67 -15.16 2.50
CA GLN A 59 2.61 -15.18 3.51
C GLN A 59 1.30 -14.59 3.00
N LYS A 60 1.30 -13.97 1.80
CA LYS A 60 0.17 -13.26 1.21
C LYS A 60 -0.43 -12.20 2.14
N LYS A 61 0.38 -11.58 2.99
CA LYS A 61 -0.03 -10.53 3.93
C LYS A 61 0.20 -9.15 3.35
N LEU A 62 -0.82 -8.31 3.46
CA LEU A 62 -0.82 -6.92 3.03
C LEU A 62 -0.81 -6.00 4.25
N TRP A 63 -0.01 -4.93 4.24
CA TRP A 63 -0.03 -3.86 5.25
C TRP A 63 0.57 -2.59 4.67
N GLY A 64 0.49 -1.50 5.40
CA GLY A 64 1.11 -0.26 4.97
C GLY A 64 0.84 0.89 5.93
N TYR A 65 1.34 2.06 5.57
CA TYR A 65 1.32 3.26 6.40
C TYR A 65 0.86 4.45 5.55
N VAL A 66 -0.18 5.14 5.98
CA VAL A 66 -0.65 6.35 5.31
C VAL A 66 0.25 7.52 5.70
N ARG A 67 0.73 8.26 4.69
CA ARG A 67 1.62 9.42 4.86
C ARG A 67 1.16 10.58 3.97
N PRO A 68 1.37 11.83 4.39
CA PRO A 68 1.00 13.01 3.59
C PRO A 68 1.89 13.20 2.36
N ARG A 69 3.03 12.55 2.32
CA ARG A 69 4.01 12.66 1.24
C ARG A 69 4.65 11.30 0.97
N LYS A 70 5.22 11.13 -0.24
CA LYS A 70 5.93 9.91 -0.67
C LYS A 70 7.38 10.22 -1.03
N ARG A 71 8.07 10.98 -0.17
CA ARG A 71 9.48 11.32 -0.34
C ARG A 71 10.37 10.22 0.24
N HIS A 72 11.66 10.35 0.04
CA HIS A 72 12.64 9.40 0.60
C HIS A 72 12.61 9.32 2.14
N GLN A 73 12.18 10.39 2.85
CA GLN A 73 12.04 10.38 4.31
C GLN A 73 10.93 9.43 4.74
N GLU A 74 9.74 9.59 4.18
CA GLU A 74 8.58 8.73 4.47
C GLU A 74 8.84 7.28 4.08
N PHE A 75 9.53 7.06 2.95
CA PHE A 75 9.96 5.73 2.55
C PHE A 75 10.96 5.12 3.52
N LEU A 76 11.95 5.88 3.97
CA LEU A 76 12.93 5.42 4.97
C LEU A 76 12.27 5.05 6.31
N GLU A 77 11.27 5.83 6.75
CA GLU A 77 10.46 5.47 7.92
C GLU A 77 9.74 4.15 7.72
N ALA A 78 9.11 3.96 6.56
CA ALA A 78 8.41 2.73 6.22
C ALA A 78 9.37 1.52 6.19
N LEU A 79 10.59 1.68 5.67
CA LEU A 79 11.63 0.63 5.70
C LEU A 79 12.10 0.30 7.13
N LYS A 80 12.22 1.29 8.00
CA LYS A 80 12.52 1.06 9.43
C LYS A 80 11.43 0.23 10.10
N LEU A 81 10.16 0.50 9.79
CA LEU A 81 9.02 -0.27 10.29
C LEU A 81 8.97 -1.67 9.68
N LEU A 82 9.28 -1.81 8.38
CA LEU A 82 9.43 -3.11 7.73
C LEU A 82 10.51 -3.95 8.45
N ARG A 83 11.70 -3.38 8.67
CA ARG A 83 12.81 -4.11 9.31
C ARG A 83 12.47 -4.63 10.70
N LYS A 84 11.67 -3.88 11.49
CA LYS A 84 11.20 -4.30 12.83
C LYS A 84 10.28 -5.52 12.83
N ARG A 85 9.69 -5.88 11.68
CA ARG A 85 8.76 -7.03 11.56
C ARG A 85 9.47 -8.37 11.41
N TYR A 86 10.77 -8.37 11.10
CA TYR A 86 11.55 -9.56 10.82
C TYR A 86 12.82 -9.60 11.68
N PRO A 87 13.36 -10.78 12.02
CA PRO A 87 14.62 -10.91 12.74
C PRO A 87 15.78 -10.22 12.00
N LYS A 88 16.70 -9.58 12.73
CA LYS A 88 17.80 -8.80 12.15
C LYS A 88 18.73 -9.63 11.24
N ASN A 89 18.94 -10.89 11.57
CA ASN A 89 19.77 -11.82 10.80
C ASN A 89 19.11 -12.30 9.51
N GLN A 90 17.79 -12.15 9.37
CA GLN A 90 17.07 -12.58 8.19
C GLN A 90 17.17 -11.52 7.08
N ARG A 91 17.59 -11.92 5.88
CA ARG A 91 17.61 -11.07 4.70
C ARG A 91 16.19 -10.81 4.23
N ILE A 92 15.86 -9.56 3.91
CA ILE A 92 14.61 -9.17 3.28
C ILE A 92 14.87 -8.90 1.80
N HIS A 93 14.15 -9.58 0.91
CA HIS A 93 14.13 -9.28 -0.52
C HIS A 93 12.99 -8.29 -0.78
N LEU A 94 13.32 -7.06 -1.19
CA LEU A 94 12.35 -5.98 -1.39
C LEU A 94 12.20 -5.68 -2.88
N ILE A 95 11.05 -6.04 -3.46
CA ILE A 95 10.69 -5.73 -4.84
C ILE A 95 10.05 -4.35 -4.86
N LEU A 96 10.52 -3.46 -5.72
CA LEU A 96 10.03 -2.09 -5.87
C LEU A 96 10.38 -1.51 -7.24
N ASP A 97 9.74 -0.42 -7.59
CA ASP A 97 9.98 0.32 -8.82
C ASP A 97 11.21 1.24 -8.75
N ASN A 98 11.51 1.86 -9.90
CA ASN A 98 12.65 2.77 -10.06
C ASN A 98 12.34 4.22 -9.64
N PHE A 99 11.32 4.47 -8.81
CA PHE A 99 10.98 5.82 -8.37
C PHE A 99 12.16 6.50 -7.66
N SER A 100 12.46 7.74 -8.03
CA SER A 100 13.69 8.43 -7.61
C SER A 100 13.91 8.55 -6.10
N PRO A 101 12.89 8.71 -5.23
CA PRO A 101 13.04 8.68 -3.78
C PRO A 101 13.64 7.37 -3.26
N HIS A 102 13.39 6.23 -3.91
CA HIS A 102 13.90 4.92 -3.51
C HIS A 102 15.42 4.81 -3.71
N ARG A 103 15.96 5.54 -4.67
CA ARG A 103 17.39 5.52 -5.05
C ARG A 103 18.26 6.51 -4.28
N LYS A 104 17.70 7.25 -3.31
CA LYS A 104 18.50 8.20 -2.52
C LYS A 104 19.55 7.49 -1.68
N VAL A 105 20.75 8.07 -1.62
CA VAL A 105 21.92 7.50 -0.91
C VAL A 105 21.59 7.07 0.52
N LYS A 106 20.80 7.87 1.26
CA LYS A 106 20.36 7.55 2.62
C LYS A 106 19.55 6.25 2.68
N VAL A 107 18.68 6.01 1.70
CA VAL A 107 17.85 4.80 1.59
C VAL A 107 18.73 3.59 1.29
N LEU A 108 19.57 3.69 0.26
CA LEU A 108 20.49 2.60 -0.15
C LEU A 108 21.42 2.20 0.99
N ARG A 109 21.98 3.18 1.70
CA ARG A 109 22.82 2.95 2.88
C ARG A 109 22.07 2.21 3.97
N PHE A 110 20.85 2.65 4.30
CA PHE A 110 20.02 1.98 5.30
C PHE A 110 19.70 0.53 4.91
N CYS A 111 19.31 0.27 3.66
CA CYS A 111 19.03 -1.08 3.18
C CYS A 111 20.26 -2.00 3.30
N ARG A 112 21.44 -1.52 2.89
CA ARG A 112 22.70 -2.27 3.01
C ARG A 112 23.03 -2.62 4.47
N GLN A 113 22.91 -1.65 5.38
CA GLN A 113 23.21 -1.83 6.81
C GLN A 113 22.19 -2.73 7.54
N ASN A 114 21.00 -2.90 6.98
CA ASN A 114 19.91 -3.62 7.61
C ASN A 114 19.51 -4.92 6.89
N ASN A 115 20.41 -5.46 6.06
CA ASN A 115 20.21 -6.72 5.34
C ASN A 115 18.92 -6.74 4.50
N ILE A 116 18.61 -5.61 3.82
CA ILE A 116 17.52 -5.47 2.86
C ILE A 116 18.10 -5.44 1.45
N HIS A 117 17.82 -6.48 0.68
CA HIS A 117 18.22 -6.60 -0.72
C HIS A 117 17.12 -6.05 -1.62
N MET A 118 17.38 -4.96 -2.31
CA MET A 118 16.42 -4.29 -3.21
C MET A 118 16.46 -4.96 -4.59
N ILE A 119 15.29 -5.34 -5.09
CA ILE A 119 15.07 -5.94 -6.40
C ILE A 119 14.23 -4.97 -7.21
N TRP A 120 14.84 -4.35 -8.21
CA TRP A 120 14.21 -3.34 -9.04
C TRP A 120 13.37 -3.98 -10.14
N THR A 121 12.13 -3.54 -10.31
CA THR A 121 11.36 -3.88 -11.51
C THR A 121 11.95 -3.16 -12.72
N PRO A 122 11.86 -3.74 -13.92
CA PRO A 122 12.25 -3.04 -15.13
C PRO A 122 11.47 -1.72 -15.29
N THR A 123 12.09 -0.76 -15.95
CA THR A 123 11.43 0.53 -16.26
C THR A 123 10.16 0.29 -17.06
N ASN A 124 9.09 1.00 -16.73
CA ASN A 124 7.76 0.86 -17.34
C ASN A 124 7.14 -0.55 -17.24
N ALA A 125 7.51 -1.32 -16.21
CA ALA A 125 6.99 -2.66 -15.98
C ALA A 125 6.41 -2.80 -14.56
N SER A 126 5.60 -1.84 -14.12
CA SER A 126 4.96 -1.83 -12.78
C SER A 126 4.08 -3.08 -12.56
N TRP A 127 3.47 -3.63 -13.63
CA TRP A 127 2.67 -4.86 -13.55
C TRP A 127 3.45 -6.09 -13.08
N LEU A 128 4.79 -6.07 -13.15
CA LEU A 128 5.63 -7.12 -12.57
C LEU A 128 5.77 -7.01 -11.06
N ASN A 129 5.30 -5.91 -10.46
CA ASN A 129 5.29 -5.74 -9.02
C ASN A 129 4.06 -6.44 -8.42
N PRO A 130 4.23 -7.53 -7.63
CA PRO A 130 3.11 -8.33 -7.11
C PRO A 130 2.08 -7.55 -6.28
N ILE A 131 2.42 -6.38 -5.75
CA ILE A 131 1.51 -5.56 -4.96
C ILE A 131 0.45 -4.85 -5.81
N GLU A 132 0.70 -4.63 -7.09
CA GLU A 132 -0.22 -3.89 -7.96
C GLU A 132 -1.61 -4.54 -8.04
N CYS A 133 -1.67 -5.86 -8.08
CA CYS A 133 -2.96 -6.57 -8.04
C CYS A 133 -3.74 -6.33 -6.74
N GLN A 134 -3.05 -6.01 -5.63
CA GLN A 134 -3.69 -5.66 -4.36
C GLN A 134 -4.33 -4.28 -4.41
N PHE A 135 -3.74 -3.35 -5.15
CA PHE A 135 -4.27 -1.98 -5.32
C PHE A 135 -5.59 -1.95 -6.08
N THR A 136 -5.77 -2.84 -7.04
CA THR A 136 -7.07 -3.01 -7.71
C THR A 136 -8.18 -3.33 -6.71
N HIS A 137 -7.94 -4.26 -5.79
CA HIS A 137 -8.90 -4.61 -4.75
C HIS A 137 -9.10 -3.46 -3.74
N VAL A 138 -8.02 -2.78 -3.33
CA VAL A 138 -8.14 -1.58 -2.46
C VAL A 138 -8.98 -0.51 -3.12
N LYS A 139 -8.77 -0.23 -4.41
CA LYS A 139 -9.56 0.72 -5.17
C LYS A 139 -11.04 0.34 -5.18
N GLU A 140 -11.33 -0.92 -5.42
CA GLU A 140 -12.71 -1.42 -5.50
C GLU A 140 -13.42 -1.41 -4.14
N PHE A 141 -12.78 -1.92 -3.08
CA PHE A 141 -13.43 -2.12 -1.79
C PHE A 141 -13.29 -0.97 -0.80
N VAL A 142 -12.35 -0.05 -1.01
CA VAL A 142 -12.08 1.06 -0.08
C VAL A 142 -12.37 2.42 -0.69
N ILE A 143 -12.19 2.59 -2.00
CA ILE A 143 -12.27 3.91 -2.63
C ILE A 143 -13.56 4.08 -3.42
N ARG A 144 -13.91 3.12 -4.28
CA ARG A 144 -15.02 3.24 -5.22
C ARG A 144 -16.35 3.47 -4.51
N GLY A 145 -17.14 4.44 -4.99
CA GLY A 145 -18.47 4.72 -4.45
C GLY A 145 -18.50 5.33 -3.04
N THR A 146 -17.37 5.80 -2.52
CA THR A 146 -17.27 6.35 -1.17
C THR A 146 -17.32 7.88 -1.15
N ASN A 147 -17.69 8.42 0.00
CA ASN A 147 -17.70 9.85 0.29
C ASN A 147 -17.21 10.08 1.72
N TYR A 148 -15.92 9.82 1.95
CA TYR A 148 -15.30 10.06 3.26
C TYR A 148 -15.28 11.56 3.58
N GLN A 149 -15.51 11.90 4.85
CA GLN A 149 -15.50 13.28 5.31
C GLN A 149 -14.08 13.77 5.63
N ASN A 150 -13.17 12.85 5.95
CA ASN A 150 -11.78 13.17 6.31
C ASN A 150 -10.86 11.96 6.09
N HIS A 151 -9.54 12.23 6.13
CA HIS A 151 -8.52 11.20 5.95
C HIS A 151 -8.52 10.12 7.04
N ASN A 152 -9.06 10.41 8.23
CA ASN A 152 -9.13 9.41 9.30
C ASN A 152 -10.16 8.31 8.98
N GLU A 153 -11.33 8.68 8.46
CA GLU A 153 -12.34 7.72 8.01
C GLU A 153 -11.80 6.81 6.93
N LEU A 154 -11.13 7.38 5.91
CA LEU A 154 -10.47 6.62 4.85
C LEU A 154 -9.42 5.66 5.44
N LYS A 155 -8.58 6.13 6.36
CA LYS A 155 -7.56 5.31 7.03
C LYS A 155 -8.17 4.15 7.83
N ILE A 156 -9.30 4.40 8.52
CA ILE A 156 -10.04 3.36 9.25
C ILE A 156 -10.58 2.32 8.28
N ALA A 157 -11.22 2.75 7.17
CA ALA A 157 -11.75 1.85 6.15
C ALA A 157 -10.64 1.00 5.51
N LEU A 158 -9.51 1.62 5.16
CA LEU A 158 -8.34 0.93 4.62
C LEU A 158 -7.80 -0.13 5.60
N ASN A 159 -7.66 0.22 6.88
CA ASN A 159 -7.19 -0.72 7.90
C ASN A 159 -8.18 -1.88 8.14
N ARG A 160 -9.49 -1.62 8.10
CA ARG A 160 -10.54 -2.66 8.19
C ARG A 160 -10.44 -3.63 7.01
N TYR A 161 -10.33 -3.10 5.80
CA TYR A 161 -10.15 -3.91 4.60
C TYR A 161 -8.90 -4.79 4.69
N VAL A 162 -7.75 -4.21 5.05
CA VAL A 162 -6.49 -4.96 5.19
C VAL A 162 -6.61 -6.09 6.21
N LYS A 163 -7.23 -5.84 7.37
CA LYS A 163 -7.48 -6.87 8.39
C LYS A 163 -8.38 -7.99 7.84
N TYR A 164 -9.49 -7.64 7.21
CA TYR A 164 -10.41 -8.60 6.62
C TYR A 164 -9.71 -9.45 5.56
N ARG A 165 -9.06 -8.81 4.60
CA ARG A 165 -8.33 -9.47 3.50
C ARG A 165 -7.26 -10.44 4.03
N ASN A 166 -6.46 -10.02 5.00
CA ASN A 166 -5.42 -10.86 5.57
C ASN A 166 -6.00 -12.08 6.33
N LYS A 167 -7.17 -11.94 6.98
CA LYS A 167 -7.88 -13.04 7.63
C LYS A 167 -8.36 -14.09 6.61
N GLN A 168 -8.96 -13.63 5.51
CA GLN A 168 -9.43 -14.53 4.44
C GLN A 168 -8.29 -15.33 3.79
N THR A 169 -7.11 -14.73 3.68
CA THR A 169 -5.96 -15.40 3.05
C THR A 169 -5.32 -16.46 3.95
N GLN A 170 -5.54 -16.40 5.26
CA GLN A 170 -5.04 -17.41 6.22
C GLN A 170 -5.93 -18.64 6.33
N GLN A 171 -7.17 -18.56 5.83
CA GLN A 171 -8.15 -19.65 5.86
C GLN A 171 -8.12 -20.55 4.62
N LYS A 172 -7.32 -20.17 3.61
CA LYS A 172 -7.04 -20.95 2.41
C LYS A 172 -5.61 -21.52 2.46
#